data_7f8bcb2581efefa02ed0a5a3c2e3bebc
#
_entry.id   7f8bcb2581efefa02ed0a5a3c2e3bebc
#
_cell.length_a   1.000
_cell.length_b   1.000
_cell.length_c   1.000
_cell.angle_alpha   90.00
_cell.angle_beta   90.00
_cell.angle_gamma   90.00
#
_symmetry.space_group_name_H-M   'P 1'
#
loop_
_entity.id
_entity.type
_entity.pdbx_description
1 polymer ?
#
loop_
_entity_poly.entity_id
_entity_poly.type
_entity_poly.pdbx_seq_one_letter_code
_entity_poly.pdbx_strand_id
1 'polypeptide(L)'
;MPCNSAWFRFAFAVLLLCAAAPAQENASASARSQPGIQDNSFLVEEAYNQNFGVVQHISSFTRFWNSKNWAYTFTQEWPVPGDARHQLSYTLAFQHAGALPSSGVGIGDVALNYRYQLVGDSNARVAFAPRFSLFFPTGDSTSGRGSGGFGFQTSLPLSVVLSRKLVSHWNAGATFVPHAQDEFGDRASAAGYNLGQSFIWLAHTRFNLMLETVFASAQSVVARDKTVWSNSLYMSPGIRWSYNFKNGLQIVPGIGVPIGVGPSAGEKGIFLYLSFEHPFRKLPKK
;
A
#
# COMPACT_ATOMS: atom_id res chain seq x y z
N MET A 1 32.39 10.05 13.41
CA MET A 1 31.83 9.03 12.49
C MET A 1 30.36 9.31 12.43
N PRO A 2 29.76 9.66 11.28
CA PRO A 2 28.33 9.95 11.21
C PRO A 2 27.54 8.65 11.26
N CYS A 3 26.63 8.54 12.22
CA CYS A 3 25.67 7.45 12.33
C CYS A 3 24.59 7.67 11.26
N ASN A 4 24.60 6.86 10.19
CA ASN A 4 23.56 6.88 9.16
C ASN A 4 22.29 6.21 9.67
N SER A 5 21.44 6.94 10.32
CA SER A 5 20.07 6.51 10.62
C SER A 5 19.16 6.84 9.43
N ALA A 6 19.17 5.98 8.38
CA ALA A 6 18.25 6.07 7.26
C ALA A 6 16.89 5.52 7.68
N TRP A 7 15.89 6.38 7.87
CA TRP A 7 14.55 6.07 8.34
C TRP A 7 13.57 5.87 7.18
N PHE A 8 12.70 4.89 7.33
CA PHE A 8 11.59 4.59 6.45
C PHE A 8 10.64 5.79 6.30
N ARG A 9 10.70 6.46 5.16
CA ARG A 9 9.66 7.38 4.71
C ARG A 9 9.45 7.15 3.21
N PHE A 10 8.22 6.93 2.78
CA PHE A 10 7.84 6.58 1.40
C PHE A 10 7.51 7.81 0.58
N ALA A 11 7.93 7.83 -0.65
CA ALA A 11 7.69 8.94 -1.55
C ALA A 11 7.76 8.64 -3.09
N PHE A 12 7.38 9.56 -4.02
CA PHE A 12 7.00 9.39 -5.43
C PHE A 12 7.45 10.42 -6.46
N ALA A 13 7.63 10.11 -7.74
CA ALA A 13 7.61 11.03 -8.87
C ALA A 13 6.79 10.50 -10.06
N VAL A 14 5.96 11.35 -10.66
CA VAL A 14 5.07 11.06 -11.80
C VAL A 14 5.73 11.44 -13.11
N LEU A 15 5.68 10.56 -14.11
CA LEU A 15 5.86 10.88 -15.52
C LEU A 15 4.55 10.56 -16.25
N LEU A 16 3.87 11.60 -16.70
CA LEU A 16 2.68 11.52 -17.54
C LEU A 16 3.10 11.26 -18.99
N LEU A 17 2.70 10.11 -19.52
CA LEU A 17 2.60 9.88 -20.97
C LEU A 17 1.13 9.57 -21.27
N CYS A 18 0.41 10.59 -21.73
CA CYS A 18 -0.92 10.43 -22.30
C CYS A 18 -0.80 9.87 -23.71
N ALA A 19 -1.13 8.60 -23.88
CA ALA A 19 -1.52 8.06 -25.18
C ALA A 19 -3.04 7.80 -25.14
N ALA A 20 -3.80 8.62 -25.86
CA ALA A 20 -5.23 8.44 -26.04
C ALA A 20 -5.46 7.19 -26.90
N ALA A 21 -6.08 6.16 -26.34
CA ALA A 21 -6.65 5.05 -27.09
C ALA A 21 -8.18 5.16 -27.08
N PRO A 22 -8.85 4.97 -28.23
CA PRO A 22 -10.31 5.09 -28.31
C PRO A 22 -11.00 3.98 -27.51
N ALA A 23 -12.07 4.36 -26.82
CA ALA A 23 -12.97 3.45 -26.14
C ALA A 23 -13.66 2.56 -27.20
N GLN A 24 -13.42 1.25 -27.12
CA GLN A 24 -14.14 0.26 -27.90
C GLN A 24 -15.13 -0.44 -26.96
N GLU A 25 -16.38 -0.09 -27.08
CA GLU A 25 -17.50 -0.79 -26.46
C GLU A 25 -17.69 -2.19 -27.06
N ASN A 26 -18.18 -3.10 -26.22
CA ASN A 26 -18.69 -4.43 -26.55
C ASN A 26 -17.69 -5.56 -26.85
N ALA A 27 -17.18 -6.16 -25.76
CA ALA A 27 -16.87 -7.58 -25.78
C ALA A 27 -17.73 -8.28 -24.70
N SER A 28 -18.65 -9.10 -25.15
CA SER A 28 -19.53 -9.93 -24.35
C SER A 28 -18.82 -10.56 -23.13
N ALA A 29 -19.37 -10.35 -21.96
CA ALA A 29 -18.93 -10.97 -20.71
C ALA A 29 -19.14 -12.49 -20.79
N SER A 30 -18.16 -13.22 -21.34
CA SER A 30 -18.09 -14.66 -21.16
C SER A 30 -17.81 -14.90 -19.68
N ALA A 31 -18.68 -15.64 -19.01
CA ALA A 31 -18.57 -16.03 -17.62
C ALA A 31 -17.15 -16.56 -17.32
N ARG A 32 -16.32 -15.74 -16.67
CA ARG A 32 -15.02 -16.17 -16.17
C ARG A 32 -15.29 -17.17 -15.05
N SER A 33 -14.87 -18.42 -15.26
CA SER A 33 -14.72 -19.38 -14.18
C SER A 33 -13.92 -18.74 -13.06
N GLN A 34 -14.49 -18.61 -11.88
CA GLN A 34 -14.00 -17.94 -10.67
C GLN A 34 -12.64 -17.26 -10.85
N PRO A 35 -12.58 -15.93 -10.87
CA PRO A 35 -11.31 -15.22 -11.04
C PRO A 35 -10.37 -15.64 -9.89
N GLY A 36 -9.10 -15.91 -10.22
CA GLY A 36 -8.06 -16.06 -9.20
C GLY A 36 -7.96 -14.80 -8.35
N ILE A 37 -7.27 -14.85 -7.23
CA ILE A 37 -7.03 -13.69 -6.35
C ILE A 37 -6.30 -12.62 -7.17
N GLN A 38 -6.99 -11.56 -7.57
CA GLN A 38 -6.44 -10.48 -8.40
C GLN A 38 -6.10 -9.25 -7.59
N ASP A 39 -6.85 -8.99 -6.55
CA ASP A 39 -6.73 -7.90 -5.59
C ASP A 39 -5.67 -8.20 -4.53
N ASN A 40 -5.28 -7.14 -3.79
CA ASN A 40 -4.37 -7.21 -2.67
C ASN A 40 -2.94 -7.65 -3.00
N SER A 41 -2.19 -6.81 -3.67
CA SER A 41 -0.73 -6.84 -3.58
C SER A 41 -0.27 -6.57 -2.15
N PHE A 42 1.00 -6.79 -1.84
CA PHE A 42 1.52 -6.62 -0.48
C PHE A 42 2.02 -5.20 -0.23
N LEU A 43 2.88 -4.70 -1.11
CA LEU A 43 3.53 -3.41 -1.00
C LEU A 43 2.98 -2.38 -1.99
N VAL A 44 2.37 -2.85 -3.07
CA VAL A 44 1.82 -2.03 -4.16
C VAL A 44 0.31 -2.10 -4.12
N GLU A 45 -0.35 -0.95 -4.08
CA GLU A 45 -1.80 -0.86 -4.04
C GLU A 45 -2.41 -1.18 -5.41
N GLU A 46 -3.43 -2.02 -5.46
CA GLU A 46 -4.22 -2.27 -6.66
C GLU A 46 -5.28 -1.18 -6.89
N ALA A 47 -5.80 -1.11 -8.12
CA ALA A 47 -6.79 -0.13 -8.55
C ALA A 47 -8.23 -0.68 -8.53
N TYR A 48 -8.57 -1.49 -7.54
CA TYR A 48 -9.91 -2.08 -7.43
C TYR A 48 -10.56 -1.66 -6.12
N ASN A 49 -11.73 -1.00 -6.22
CA ASN A 49 -12.55 -0.75 -5.05
C ASN A 49 -13.29 -2.01 -4.61
N GLN A 50 -13.63 -2.07 -3.34
CA GLN A 50 -14.44 -3.13 -2.79
C GLN A 50 -15.82 -3.18 -3.43
N ASN A 51 -16.34 -4.38 -3.65
CA ASN A 51 -17.68 -4.59 -4.17
C ASN A 51 -18.75 -4.05 -3.19
N PHE A 52 -19.85 -3.57 -3.73
CA PHE A 52 -20.95 -3.08 -2.91
C PHE A 52 -21.41 -4.15 -1.91
N GLY A 53 -21.50 -3.75 -0.63
CA GLY A 53 -21.89 -4.66 0.44
C GLY A 53 -20.79 -5.57 1.00
N VAL A 54 -19.54 -5.35 0.60
CA VAL A 54 -18.36 -6.08 1.10
C VAL A 54 -17.49 -5.16 1.94
N VAL A 55 -17.00 -5.65 3.06
CA VAL A 55 -15.96 -5.01 3.89
C VAL A 55 -14.71 -5.87 3.83
N GLN A 56 -13.57 -5.21 3.72
CA GLN A 56 -12.27 -5.87 3.80
C GLN A 56 -11.49 -5.38 5.01
N HIS A 57 -10.85 -6.31 5.69
CA HIS A 57 -9.89 -6.05 6.77
C HIS A 57 -8.54 -6.58 6.33
N ILE A 58 -7.53 -5.72 6.34
CA ILE A 58 -6.17 -6.05 5.93
C ILE A 58 -5.24 -5.86 7.10
N SER A 59 -4.50 -6.90 7.45
CA SER A 59 -3.40 -6.87 8.41
C SER A 59 -2.11 -7.13 7.69
N SER A 60 -1.11 -6.28 7.90
CA SER A 60 0.25 -6.53 7.40
C SER A 60 1.28 -6.34 8.51
N PHE A 61 2.33 -7.13 8.46
CA PHE A 61 3.47 -7.03 9.37
C PHE A 61 4.75 -7.11 8.57
N THR A 62 5.62 -6.12 8.74
CA THR A 62 6.95 -6.07 8.13
C THR A 62 8.01 -6.00 9.22
N ARG A 63 9.05 -6.81 9.12
CA ARG A 63 10.22 -6.72 9.97
C ARG A 63 11.48 -6.77 9.13
N PHE A 64 12.40 -5.84 9.36
CA PHE A 64 13.73 -5.80 8.78
C PHE A 64 14.79 -6.29 9.77
N TRP A 65 15.81 -7.00 9.26
CA TRP A 65 16.78 -7.67 10.13
C TRP A 65 17.90 -6.74 10.59
N ASN A 66 18.45 -5.91 9.70
CA ASN A 66 19.60 -5.07 10.03
C ASN A 66 19.17 -3.81 10.79
N SER A 67 18.19 -3.09 10.28
CA SER A 67 17.65 -1.91 10.95
C SER A 67 16.85 -2.25 12.21
N LYS A 68 16.42 -3.51 12.37
CA LYS A 68 15.51 -3.98 13.43
C LYS A 68 14.16 -3.27 13.45
N ASN A 69 13.87 -2.46 12.44
CA ASN A 69 12.59 -1.80 12.26
C ASN A 69 11.49 -2.83 12.03
N TRP A 70 10.33 -2.60 12.61
CA TRP A 70 9.14 -3.33 12.25
C TRP A 70 7.90 -2.43 12.29
N ALA A 71 6.92 -2.79 11.50
CA ALA A 71 5.61 -2.14 11.49
C ALA A 71 4.52 -3.20 11.31
N TYR A 72 3.43 -3.04 12.06
CA TYR A 72 2.16 -3.71 11.83
C TYR A 72 1.16 -2.66 11.40
N THR A 73 0.39 -2.94 10.35
CA THR A 73 -0.72 -2.09 9.94
C THR A 73 -2.01 -2.87 9.91
N PHE A 74 -3.10 -2.21 10.30
CA PHE A 74 -4.45 -2.68 10.13
C PHE A 74 -5.22 -1.66 9.31
N THR A 75 -5.76 -2.09 8.17
CA THR A 75 -6.60 -1.27 7.31
C THR A 75 -7.98 -1.90 7.22
N GLN A 76 -9.01 -1.09 7.34
CA GLN A 76 -10.38 -1.49 7.05
C GLN A 76 -10.90 -0.66 5.90
N GLU A 77 -11.45 -1.34 4.90
CA GLU A 77 -11.96 -0.74 3.66
C GLU A 77 -13.42 -1.10 3.45
N TRP A 78 -14.20 -0.13 2.96
CA TRP A 78 -15.60 -0.34 2.59
C TRP A 78 -16.03 0.60 1.46
N PRO A 79 -16.92 0.14 0.57
CA PRO A 79 -17.52 1.00 -0.45
C PRO A 79 -18.46 2.00 0.21
N VAL A 80 -18.54 3.22 -0.33
CA VAL A 80 -19.53 4.21 0.12
C VAL A 80 -20.93 3.72 -0.26
N PRO A 81 -21.93 3.82 0.65
CA PRO A 81 -23.28 3.40 0.35
C PRO A 81 -23.87 4.15 -0.87
N GLY A 82 -24.36 3.36 -1.84
CA GLY A 82 -25.01 3.89 -3.05
C GLY A 82 -24.12 3.89 -4.29
N ASP A 83 -22.78 4.03 -4.17
CA ASP A 83 -21.88 3.99 -5.33
C ASP A 83 -20.54 3.33 -4.96
N ALA A 84 -20.30 2.11 -5.47
CA ALA A 84 -19.07 1.37 -5.25
C ALA A 84 -17.82 1.99 -5.93
N ARG A 85 -17.99 3.04 -6.75
CA ARG A 85 -16.85 3.81 -7.26
C ARG A 85 -16.16 4.63 -6.17
N HIS A 86 -16.84 4.87 -5.06
CA HIS A 86 -16.29 5.57 -3.90
C HIS A 86 -15.96 4.57 -2.79
N GLN A 87 -14.76 4.62 -2.29
CA GLN A 87 -14.29 3.78 -1.18
C GLN A 87 -13.68 4.65 -0.09
N LEU A 88 -14.03 4.34 1.14
CA LEU A 88 -13.38 4.88 2.32
C LEU A 88 -12.59 3.77 3.00
N SER A 89 -11.47 4.14 3.62
CA SER A 89 -10.73 3.26 4.51
C SER A 89 -9.99 4.06 5.58
N TYR A 90 -9.67 3.41 6.67
CA TYR A 90 -8.68 3.93 7.62
C TYR A 90 -7.56 2.91 7.82
N THR A 91 -6.38 3.42 8.18
CA THR A 91 -5.21 2.59 8.50
C THR A 91 -4.68 2.98 9.86
N LEU A 92 -4.54 2.00 10.74
CA LEU A 92 -3.85 2.10 12.02
C LEU A 92 -2.47 1.46 11.87
N ALA A 93 -1.43 2.13 12.34
CA ALA A 93 -0.07 1.62 12.34
C ALA A 93 0.44 1.44 13.77
N PHE A 94 1.10 0.31 14.04
CA PHE A 94 1.91 0.08 15.22
C PHE A 94 3.32 -0.21 14.77
N GLN A 95 4.31 0.46 15.36
CA GLN A 95 5.66 0.39 14.85
C GLN A 95 6.72 0.52 15.94
N HIS A 96 7.92 0.09 15.58
CA HIS A 96 9.13 0.22 16.36
C HIS A 96 10.28 0.63 15.45
N ALA A 97 10.98 1.65 15.86
CA ALA A 97 12.15 2.19 15.17
C ALA A 97 13.43 1.67 15.84
N GLY A 98 14.00 0.59 15.31
CA GLY A 98 15.07 -0.16 15.95
C GLY A 98 16.39 0.57 16.18
N ALA A 99 16.61 1.72 15.53
CA ALA A 99 17.83 2.51 15.70
C ALA A 99 17.70 3.60 16.78
N LEU A 100 16.49 3.83 17.35
CA LEU A 100 16.32 4.79 18.45
C LEU A 100 16.26 4.04 19.79
N PRO A 101 17.16 4.31 20.74
CA PRO A 101 17.14 3.63 22.06
C PRO A 101 15.84 3.86 22.85
N SER A 102 15.15 4.99 22.60
CA SER A 102 13.88 5.38 23.23
C SER A 102 12.65 4.83 22.50
N SER A 103 12.80 4.16 21.35
CA SER A 103 11.70 3.75 20.52
C SER A 103 10.99 2.50 21.07
N GLY A 104 10.22 2.64 22.10
CA GLY A 104 9.27 1.57 22.47
C GLY A 104 8.34 1.19 21.31
N VAL A 105 7.54 0.16 21.51
CA VAL A 105 6.41 -0.14 20.62
C VAL A 105 5.30 0.86 20.86
N GLY A 106 4.68 1.37 19.81
CA GLY A 106 3.56 2.29 19.93
C GLY A 106 2.81 2.54 18.64
N ILE A 107 1.72 3.28 18.76
CA ILE A 107 0.92 3.69 17.61
C ILE A 107 1.72 4.68 16.76
N GLY A 108 1.57 4.55 15.44
CA GLY A 108 2.03 5.52 14.44
C GLY A 108 0.94 6.54 14.07
N ASP A 109 1.15 7.24 12.98
CA ASP A 109 0.12 8.13 12.45
C ASP A 109 -1.05 7.33 11.87
N VAL A 110 -2.26 7.76 12.20
CA VAL A 110 -3.50 7.20 11.64
C VAL A 110 -3.76 7.83 10.28
N ALA A 111 -4.09 7.01 9.29
CA ALA A 111 -4.51 7.49 7.98
C ALA A 111 -6.01 7.31 7.75
N LEU A 112 -6.64 8.34 7.19
CA LEU A 112 -7.98 8.26 6.60
C LEU A 112 -7.83 8.39 5.09
N ASN A 113 -8.40 7.43 4.35
CA ASN A 113 -8.22 7.33 2.91
C ASN A 113 -9.56 7.41 2.19
N TYR A 114 -9.56 8.11 1.07
CA TYR A 114 -10.65 8.12 0.10
C TYR A 114 -10.10 7.72 -1.26
N ARG A 115 -10.72 6.73 -1.91
CA ARG A 115 -10.36 6.24 -3.25
C ARG A 115 -11.57 6.33 -4.19
N TYR A 116 -11.32 6.78 -5.40
CA TYR A 116 -12.34 6.89 -6.44
C TYR A 116 -11.99 6.00 -7.63
N GLN A 117 -12.87 5.06 -7.98
CA GLN A 117 -12.72 4.21 -9.16
C GLN A 117 -12.98 5.04 -10.41
N LEU A 118 -11.92 5.61 -10.99
CA LEU A 118 -12.03 6.50 -12.15
C LEU A 118 -12.21 5.72 -13.45
N VAL A 119 -11.49 4.60 -13.61
CA VAL A 119 -11.52 3.74 -14.81
C VAL A 119 -11.64 2.29 -14.39
N GLY A 120 -12.51 1.54 -15.06
CA GLY A 120 -12.68 0.10 -14.90
C GLY A 120 -13.17 -0.31 -13.50
N ASP A 121 -13.06 -1.60 -13.23
CA ASP A 121 -13.34 -2.26 -11.95
C ASP A 121 -12.50 -3.55 -11.86
N SER A 122 -12.79 -4.41 -10.88
CA SER A 122 -12.12 -5.72 -10.70
C SER A 122 -12.32 -6.70 -11.86
N ASN A 123 -13.25 -6.45 -12.78
CA ASN A 123 -13.51 -7.26 -13.98
C ASN A 123 -12.86 -6.66 -15.23
N ALA A 124 -12.44 -5.41 -15.17
CA ALA A 124 -11.85 -4.70 -16.31
C ALA A 124 -10.42 -5.18 -16.60
N ARG A 125 -10.00 -5.06 -17.87
CA ARG A 125 -8.62 -5.32 -18.25
C ARG A 125 -7.67 -4.26 -17.72
N VAL A 126 -8.14 -3.03 -17.61
CA VAL A 126 -7.41 -1.88 -17.07
C VAL A 126 -8.31 -1.19 -16.06
N ALA A 127 -7.78 -0.94 -14.88
CA ALA A 127 -8.45 -0.17 -13.85
C ALA A 127 -7.52 0.91 -13.30
N PHE A 128 -8.09 2.06 -12.94
CA PHE A 128 -7.37 3.17 -12.34
C PHE A 128 -8.23 3.81 -11.25
N ALA A 129 -7.67 3.93 -10.04
CA ALA A 129 -8.41 4.38 -8.86
C ALA A 129 -7.57 5.30 -7.97
N PRO A 130 -7.44 6.60 -8.31
CA PRO A 130 -6.71 7.56 -7.50
C PRO A 130 -7.23 7.59 -6.05
N ARG A 131 -6.30 7.68 -5.09
CA ARG A 131 -6.56 7.76 -3.67
C ARG A 131 -5.96 9.03 -3.08
N PHE A 132 -6.70 9.65 -2.19
CA PHE A 132 -6.24 10.73 -1.33
C PHE A 132 -6.26 10.27 0.13
N SER A 133 -5.22 10.62 0.89
CA SER A 133 -5.11 10.26 2.30
C SER A 133 -4.77 11.46 3.16
N LEU A 134 -5.36 11.49 4.35
CA LEU A 134 -5.02 12.40 5.43
C LEU A 134 -4.30 11.60 6.52
N PHE A 135 -3.14 12.07 6.95
CA PHE A 135 -2.42 11.52 8.09
C PHE A 135 -2.61 12.41 9.31
N PHE A 136 -3.07 11.81 10.38
CA PHE A 136 -3.22 12.46 11.68
C PHE A 136 -1.99 12.17 12.53
N PRO A 137 -1.35 13.16 13.14
CA PRO A 137 -0.13 13.00 13.94
C PRO A 137 -0.44 12.36 15.30
N THR A 138 -0.94 11.14 15.28
CA THR A 138 -1.26 10.36 16.48
C THR A 138 -0.07 9.58 17.01
N GLY A 139 0.96 9.42 16.18
CA GLY A 139 2.22 8.81 16.56
C GLY A 139 3.12 9.78 17.33
N ASP A 140 4.03 9.20 18.10
CA ASP A 140 5.05 9.95 18.83
C ASP A 140 6.31 10.11 17.97
N SER A 141 6.50 11.28 17.36
CA SER A 141 7.65 11.59 16.50
C SER A 141 8.97 11.54 17.26
N THR A 142 8.98 11.89 18.55
CA THR A 142 10.20 11.87 19.38
C THR A 142 10.70 10.44 19.62
N SER A 143 9.83 9.46 19.50
CA SER A 143 10.16 8.02 19.51
C SER A 143 10.24 7.43 18.09
N GLY A 144 10.23 8.22 17.03
CA GLY A 144 10.28 7.78 15.63
C GLY A 144 9.02 7.06 15.16
N ARG A 145 7.88 7.26 15.80
CA ARG A 145 6.61 6.58 15.51
C ARG A 145 5.55 7.44 14.83
N GLY A 146 5.92 8.54 14.27
CA GLY A 146 5.01 9.43 13.54
C GLY A 146 5.74 10.55 12.86
N SER A 147 5.01 11.32 12.08
CA SER A 147 5.54 12.48 11.35
C SER A 147 5.57 13.75 12.21
N GLY A 148 4.88 13.77 13.36
CA GLY A 148 4.73 14.93 14.24
C GLY A 148 3.92 16.08 13.64
N GLY A 149 3.43 15.94 12.42
CA GLY A 149 2.63 16.91 11.69
C GLY A 149 1.49 16.29 10.92
N PHE A 150 0.46 17.07 10.64
CA PHE A 150 -0.63 16.68 9.75
C PHE A 150 -0.07 16.45 8.34
N GLY A 151 -0.42 15.34 7.70
CA GLY A 151 0.13 14.98 6.40
C GLY A 151 -0.95 14.70 5.35
N PHE A 152 -0.56 14.85 4.09
CA PHE A 152 -1.39 14.56 2.93
C PHE A 152 -0.65 13.61 2.00
N GLN A 153 -1.37 12.66 1.41
CA GLN A 153 -0.82 11.80 0.37
C GLN A 153 -1.81 11.65 -0.78
N THR A 154 -1.26 11.68 -1.98
CA THR A 154 -1.95 11.19 -3.17
C THR A 154 -1.32 9.90 -3.63
N SER A 155 -2.11 8.96 -4.14
CA SER A 155 -1.67 7.69 -4.71
C SER A 155 -2.46 7.44 -6.00
N LEU A 156 -1.81 6.89 -7.01
CA LEU A 156 -2.36 6.67 -8.35
C LEU A 156 -2.25 5.19 -8.75
N PRO A 157 -3.00 4.29 -8.11
CA PRO A 157 -2.99 2.88 -8.45
C PRO A 157 -3.53 2.65 -9.87
N LEU A 158 -2.80 1.84 -10.62
CA LEU A 158 -3.16 1.35 -11.95
C LEU A 158 -3.01 -0.17 -11.95
N SER A 159 -4.05 -0.88 -12.35
CA SER A 159 -4.06 -2.34 -12.48
C SER A 159 -4.27 -2.73 -13.93
N VAL A 160 -3.47 -3.67 -14.44
CA VAL A 160 -3.53 -4.14 -15.82
C VAL A 160 -3.49 -5.66 -15.86
N VAL A 161 -4.52 -6.28 -16.43
CA VAL A 161 -4.54 -7.71 -16.74
C VAL A 161 -3.77 -7.93 -18.04
N LEU A 162 -2.52 -8.37 -17.93
CA LEU A 162 -1.64 -8.61 -19.06
C LEU A 162 -2.02 -9.87 -19.84
N SER A 163 -2.43 -10.92 -19.12
CA SER A 163 -2.89 -12.18 -19.70
C SER A 163 -3.84 -12.91 -18.75
N ARG A 164 -4.33 -14.10 -19.15
CA ARG A 164 -5.17 -14.94 -18.29
C ARG A 164 -4.47 -15.39 -17.00
N LYS A 165 -3.14 -15.33 -16.94
CA LYS A 165 -2.31 -15.78 -15.80
C LYS A 165 -1.39 -14.71 -15.24
N LEU A 166 -1.43 -13.49 -15.75
CA LEU A 166 -0.52 -12.44 -15.33
C LEU A 166 -1.25 -11.11 -15.16
N VAL A 167 -1.21 -10.57 -13.97
CA VAL A 167 -1.71 -9.24 -13.60
C VAL A 167 -0.52 -8.39 -13.18
N SER A 168 -0.56 -7.11 -13.48
CA SER A 168 0.42 -6.13 -13.01
C SER A 168 -0.30 -4.97 -12.35
N HIS A 169 0.20 -4.54 -11.18
CA HIS A 169 -0.21 -3.33 -10.51
C HIS A 169 0.94 -2.33 -10.50
N TRP A 170 0.60 -1.10 -10.72
CA TRP A 170 1.52 0.03 -10.70
C TRP A 170 0.98 1.07 -9.73
N ASN A 171 1.85 1.70 -9.01
CA ASN A 171 1.46 2.73 -8.09
C ASN A 171 2.43 3.90 -8.20
N ALA A 172 1.85 5.04 -8.29
CA ALA A 172 2.48 6.33 -8.35
C ALA A 172 1.82 7.26 -7.25
N GLY A 173 2.44 8.02 -6.16
CA GLY A 173 1.85 9.02 -5.17
C GLY A 173 2.89 9.92 -4.57
N ALA A 174 2.51 10.94 -3.94
CA ALA A 174 3.31 11.92 -3.26
C ALA A 174 2.79 12.15 -1.84
N THR A 175 3.68 12.36 -0.90
CA THR A 175 3.34 12.68 0.49
C THR A 175 3.91 14.04 0.84
N PHE A 176 3.16 14.85 1.56
CA PHE A 176 3.60 16.13 2.08
C PHE A 176 3.14 16.31 3.53
N VAL A 177 4.08 16.71 4.40
CA VAL A 177 3.85 16.99 5.81
C VAL A 177 4.40 18.39 6.11
N PRO A 178 3.53 19.42 6.20
CA PRO A 178 3.97 20.83 6.35
C PRO A 178 4.82 21.10 7.58
N HIS A 179 4.58 20.37 8.67
CA HIS A 179 5.23 20.55 9.96
C HIS A 179 5.73 19.22 10.52
N ALA A 180 6.46 18.45 9.70
CA ALA A 180 7.10 17.24 10.16
C ALA A 180 8.09 17.53 11.28
N GLN A 181 8.23 16.60 12.23
CA GLN A 181 9.05 16.76 13.42
C GLN A 181 10.01 15.56 13.56
N ASP A 182 11.25 15.84 13.95
CA ASP A 182 12.23 14.80 14.29
C ASP A 182 12.15 14.38 15.78
N GLU A 183 13.08 13.52 16.19
CA GLU A 183 13.17 13.01 17.57
C GLU A 183 13.58 14.08 18.59
N PHE A 184 14.11 15.22 18.18
CA PHE A 184 14.53 16.32 19.05
C PHE A 184 13.48 17.43 19.14
N GLY A 185 12.40 17.35 18.36
CA GLY A 185 11.34 18.35 18.33
C GLY A 185 11.55 19.44 17.28
N ASP A 186 12.62 19.37 16.48
CA ASP A 186 12.85 20.28 15.36
C ASP A 186 11.81 20.02 14.25
N ARG A 187 11.39 21.11 13.59
CA ARG A 187 10.32 21.05 12.59
C ARG A 187 10.75 21.60 11.24
N ALA A 188 10.29 20.94 10.18
CA ALA A 188 10.42 21.42 8.82
C ALA A 188 9.29 20.85 7.95
N SER A 189 9.03 21.44 6.78
CA SER A 189 8.18 20.82 5.78
C SER A 189 8.92 19.67 5.12
N ALA A 190 8.31 18.49 5.12
CA ALA A 190 8.87 17.29 4.51
C ALA A 190 7.99 16.80 3.36
N ALA A 191 8.61 16.53 2.24
CA ALA A 191 7.96 15.94 1.09
C ALA A 191 8.54 14.56 0.78
N GLY A 192 7.77 13.84 0.05
CA GLY A 192 8.21 12.60 -0.36
C GLY A 192 7.47 11.99 -1.57
N TYR A 193 8.03 10.94 -2.30
CA TYR A 193 7.46 10.24 -3.46
C TYR A 193 7.87 8.75 -3.53
N ASN A 194 6.99 7.81 -3.93
CA ASN A 194 7.30 6.40 -4.15
C ASN A 194 6.81 5.88 -5.51
N LEU A 195 7.44 4.90 -6.10
CA LEU A 195 7.00 4.15 -7.26
C LEU A 195 6.92 2.67 -6.87
N GLY A 196 5.80 2.06 -7.20
CA GLY A 196 5.59 0.64 -6.96
C GLY A 196 5.19 -0.09 -8.22
N GLN A 197 5.68 -1.30 -8.38
CA GLN A 197 5.26 -2.21 -9.44
C GLN A 197 5.17 -3.64 -8.87
N SER A 198 4.06 -4.32 -9.19
CA SER A 198 3.82 -5.70 -8.82
C SER A 198 3.50 -6.52 -10.06
N PHE A 199 4.12 -7.69 -10.19
CA PHE A 199 3.70 -8.74 -11.11
C PHE A 199 3.13 -9.90 -10.29
N ILE A 200 1.91 -10.32 -10.65
CA ILE A 200 1.20 -11.40 -9.98
C ILE A 200 0.95 -12.50 -11.00
N TRP A 201 1.60 -13.63 -10.80
CA TRP A 201 1.32 -14.83 -11.58
C TRP A 201 0.22 -15.65 -10.90
N LEU A 202 -0.94 -15.74 -11.56
CA LEU A 202 -2.11 -16.52 -11.16
C LEU A 202 -1.84 -18.00 -11.46
N ALA A 203 -0.95 -18.62 -10.68
CA ALA A 203 -0.51 -20.00 -10.88
C ALA A 203 -1.68 -20.99 -10.67
N HIS A 204 -2.57 -20.68 -9.72
CA HIS A 204 -3.79 -21.43 -9.43
C HIS A 204 -4.90 -20.46 -9.01
N THR A 205 -6.18 -20.86 -9.09
CA THR A 205 -7.31 -20.02 -8.68
C THR A 205 -7.26 -19.56 -7.22
N ARG A 206 -6.53 -20.26 -6.38
CA ARG A 206 -6.36 -19.97 -4.95
C ARG A 206 -4.90 -19.80 -4.52
N PHE A 207 -3.97 -19.64 -5.46
CA PHE A 207 -2.56 -19.50 -5.15
C PHE A 207 -1.84 -18.66 -6.20
N ASN A 208 -1.14 -17.64 -5.77
CA ASN A 208 -0.40 -16.73 -6.63
C ASN A 208 1.07 -16.64 -6.19
N LEU A 209 1.94 -16.46 -7.18
CA LEU A 209 3.31 -15.98 -6.99
C LEU A 209 3.36 -14.50 -7.31
N MET A 210 4.16 -13.76 -6.58
CA MET A 210 4.25 -12.31 -6.71
C MET A 210 5.71 -11.87 -6.74
N LEU A 211 5.97 -10.82 -7.50
CA LEU A 211 7.22 -10.07 -7.43
C LEU A 211 6.87 -8.58 -7.40
N GLU A 212 7.22 -7.92 -6.33
CA GLU A 212 6.98 -6.49 -6.16
C GLU A 212 8.30 -5.74 -6.11
N THR A 213 8.31 -4.55 -6.68
CA THR A 213 9.42 -3.61 -6.62
C THR A 213 8.89 -2.28 -6.13
N VAL A 214 9.48 -1.74 -5.07
CA VAL A 214 9.09 -0.46 -4.50
C VAL A 214 10.31 0.42 -4.33
N PHE A 215 10.29 1.55 -5.01
CA PHE A 215 11.23 2.65 -4.82
C PHE A 215 10.57 3.75 -3.97
N ALA A 216 11.34 4.36 -3.10
CA ALA A 216 10.90 5.51 -2.33
C ALA A 216 12.04 6.52 -2.15
N SER A 217 11.68 7.80 -2.20
CA SER A 217 12.58 8.92 -1.88
C SER A 217 11.84 9.88 -0.96
N ALA A 218 12.38 10.18 0.22
CA ALA A 218 11.69 10.97 1.25
C ALA A 218 12.63 11.91 1.99
N GLN A 219 12.09 13.05 2.37
CA GLN A 219 12.74 13.98 3.27
C GLN A 219 12.55 13.57 4.72
N SER A 220 13.61 13.67 5.50
CA SER A 220 13.59 13.60 6.96
C SER A 220 14.03 14.93 7.52
N VAL A 221 13.37 15.41 8.57
CA VAL A 221 13.82 16.58 9.35
C VAL A 221 15.13 16.21 10.03
N VAL A 222 16.11 17.11 9.99
CA VAL A 222 17.43 16.96 10.63
C VAL A 222 17.82 18.14 11.49
N ALA A 223 17.12 19.26 11.33
CA ALA A 223 17.18 20.45 12.16
C ALA A 223 16.00 21.36 11.81
N ARG A 224 15.81 22.45 12.57
CA ARG A 224 14.77 23.43 12.28
C ARG A 224 14.88 23.95 10.84
N ASP A 225 13.77 23.85 10.09
CA ASP A 225 13.63 24.25 8.68
C ASP A 225 14.64 23.56 7.73
N LYS A 226 15.21 22.41 8.13
CA LYS A 226 16.15 21.63 7.32
C LYS A 226 15.73 20.18 7.19
N THR A 227 15.81 19.68 5.96
CA THR A 227 15.54 18.28 5.62
C THR A 227 16.67 17.70 4.80
N VAL A 228 16.79 16.37 4.84
CA VAL A 228 17.64 15.57 3.93
C VAL A 228 16.82 14.53 3.21
N TRP A 229 17.16 14.28 1.95
CA TRP A 229 16.57 13.21 1.15
C TRP A 229 17.23 11.87 1.45
N SER A 230 16.43 10.85 1.57
CA SER A 230 16.87 9.45 1.60
C SER A 230 16.11 8.63 0.59
N ASN A 231 16.79 7.69 -0.05
CA ASN A 231 16.22 6.80 -1.05
C ASN A 231 16.18 5.37 -0.52
N SER A 232 15.16 4.64 -0.91
CA SER A 232 15.07 3.20 -0.66
C SER A 232 14.56 2.47 -1.90
N LEU A 233 15.03 1.23 -2.10
CA LEU A 233 14.57 0.36 -3.17
C LEU A 233 14.54 -1.07 -2.66
N TYR A 234 13.37 -1.70 -2.77
CA TYR A 234 13.16 -3.09 -2.36
C TYR A 234 12.57 -3.90 -3.49
N MET A 235 13.03 -5.13 -3.62
CA MET A 235 12.38 -6.19 -4.41
C MET A 235 11.85 -7.24 -3.44
N SER A 236 10.60 -7.62 -3.59
CA SER A 236 9.91 -8.54 -2.66
C SER A 236 9.25 -9.67 -3.44
N PRO A 237 9.91 -10.81 -3.62
CA PRO A 237 9.23 -12.03 -4.00
C PRO A 237 8.27 -12.46 -2.89
N GLY A 238 7.10 -12.97 -3.28
CA GLY A 238 6.08 -13.38 -2.33
C GLY A 238 5.12 -14.42 -2.88
N ILE A 239 4.38 -15.02 -1.98
CA ILE A 239 3.30 -15.95 -2.27
C ILE A 239 2.07 -15.60 -1.45
N ARG A 240 0.91 -15.84 -2.01
CA ARG A 240 -0.37 -15.76 -1.28
C ARG A 240 -1.31 -16.85 -1.72
N TRP A 241 -2.26 -17.18 -0.85
CA TRP A 241 -3.31 -18.15 -1.16
C TRP A 241 -4.64 -17.75 -0.53
N SER A 242 -5.75 -18.32 -1.00
CA SER A 242 -7.07 -17.99 -0.47
C SER A 242 -7.85 -19.18 0.03
N TYR A 243 -8.62 -18.94 1.08
CA TYR A 243 -9.68 -19.80 1.58
C TYR A 243 -11.02 -19.11 1.31
N ASN A 244 -11.87 -19.73 0.50
CA ASN A 244 -13.19 -19.20 0.15
C ASN A 244 -14.28 -20.03 0.84
N PHE A 245 -15.13 -19.38 1.60
CA PHE A 245 -16.20 -20.01 2.36
C PHE A 245 -17.56 -19.81 1.68
N LYS A 246 -18.50 -20.74 1.93
CA LYS A 246 -19.85 -20.72 1.32
C LYS A 246 -20.69 -19.49 1.72
N ASN A 247 -20.39 -18.86 2.84
CA ASN A 247 -21.07 -17.64 3.32
C ASN A 247 -20.53 -16.34 2.69
N GLY A 248 -19.59 -16.44 1.75
CA GLY A 248 -18.97 -15.30 1.07
C GLY A 248 -17.72 -14.75 1.78
N LEU A 249 -17.33 -15.29 2.94
CA LEU A 249 -16.07 -14.95 3.56
C LEU A 249 -14.91 -15.46 2.70
N GLN A 250 -13.95 -14.59 2.40
CA GLN A 250 -12.64 -14.95 1.86
C GLN A 250 -11.55 -14.59 2.87
N ILE A 251 -10.57 -15.47 3.03
CA ILE A 251 -9.37 -15.23 3.85
C ILE A 251 -8.16 -15.41 2.93
N VAL A 252 -7.28 -14.39 2.88
CA VAL A 252 -6.08 -14.40 2.03
C VAL A 252 -4.85 -14.18 2.91
N PRO A 253 -4.17 -15.24 3.36
CA PRO A 253 -2.83 -15.12 3.93
C PRO A 253 -1.77 -15.01 2.84
N GLY A 254 -0.66 -14.36 3.17
CA GLY A 254 0.49 -14.23 2.29
C GLY A 254 1.79 -13.97 3.03
N ILE A 255 2.89 -14.25 2.36
CA ILE A 255 4.23 -14.00 2.85
C ILE A 255 5.10 -13.44 1.73
N GLY A 256 5.90 -12.43 2.02
CA GLY A 256 6.89 -11.82 1.14
C GLY A 256 8.24 -11.68 1.83
N VAL A 257 9.28 -11.51 1.03
CA VAL A 257 10.65 -11.32 1.51
C VAL A 257 11.21 -10.05 0.88
N PRO A 258 11.01 -8.87 1.50
CA PRO A 258 11.62 -7.63 1.01
C PRO A 258 13.14 -7.69 1.12
N ILE A 259 13.81 -7.51 -0.01
CA ILE A 259 15.26 -7.51 -0.19
C ILE A 259 15.65 -6.12 -0.68
N GLY A 260 16.49 -5.43 0.09
CA GLY A 260 17.02 -4.12 -0.26
C GLY A 260 18.05 -4.24 -1.38
N VAL A 261 17.88 -3.38 -2.40
CA VAL A 261 18.81 -3.26 -3.54
C VAL A 261 19.23 -1.80 -3.70
N GLY A 262 20.37 -1.56 -4.37
CA GLY A 262 20.87 -0.19 -4.56
C GLY A 262 20.99 0.58 -3.23
N PRO A 263 20.21 1.67 -3.03
CA PRO A 263 20.30 2.49 -1.81
C PRO A 263 19.93 1.72 -0.52
N SER A 264 19.21 0.61 -0.63
CA SER A 264 18.82 -0.25 0.51
C SER A 264 19.63 -1.54 0.59
N ALA A 265 20.73 -1.66 -0.18
CA ALA A 265 21.54 -2.89 -0.24
C ALA A 265 22.00 -3.34 1.15
N GLY A 266 21.91 -4.64 1.42
CA GLY A 266 22.22 -5.24 2.71
C GLY A 266 21.02 -5.40 3.64
N GLU A 267 19.94 -4.63 3.47
CA GLU A 267 18.72 -4.83 4.26
C GLU A 267 17.90 -6.00 3.72
N LYS A 268 17.31 -6.78 4.61
CA LYS A 268 16.38 -7.87 4.31
C LYS A 268 15.31 -7.93 5.37
N GLY A 269 14.15 -8.49 5.01
CA GLY A 269 13.08 -8.61 5.97
C GLY A 269 12.09 -9.72 5.65
N ILE A 270 11.06 -9.80 6.46
CA ILE A 270 9.86 -10.60 6.21
C ILE A 270 8.66 -9.68 6.15
N PHE A 271 7.75 -9.98 5.25
CA PHE A 271 6.43 -9.37 5.16
C PHE A 271 5.38 -10.45 5.33
N LEU A 272 4.48 -10.27 6.27
CA LEU A 272 3.33 -11.14 6.50
C LEU A 272 2.07 -10.36 6.17
N TYR A 273 1.14 -11.02 5.48
CA TYR A 273 -0.11 -10.45 5.03
C TYR A 273 -1.27 -11.36 5.42
N LEU A 274 -2.37 -10.74 5.84
CA LEU A 274 -3.62 -11.43 6.10
C LEU A 274 -4.78 -10.50 5.81
N SER A 275 -5.65 -10.86 4.85
CA SER A 275 -6.90 -10.14 4.64
C SER A 275 -8.11 -11.03 4.88
N PHE A 276 -9.19 -10.36 5.28
CA PHE A 276 -10.52 -10.92 5.43
C PHE A 276 -11.50 -10.07 4.63
N GLU A 277 -12.16 -10.68 3.68
CA GLU A 277 -13.27 -10.09 2.95
C GLU A 277 -14.56 -10.77 3.36
N HIS A 278 -15.57 -10.00 3.73
CA HIS A 278 -16.88 -10.57 4.03
C HIS A 278 -18.02 -9.64 3.62
N PRO A 279 -19.14 -10.20 3.13
CA PRO A 279 -20.33 -9.42 2.87
C PRO A 279 -21.00 -9.00 4.17
N PHE A 280 -21.32 -7.70 4.31
CA PHE A 280 -22.19 -7.20 5.40
C PHE A 280 -23.64 -7.03 4.94
N ARG A 281 -23.92 -7.20 3.65
CA ARG A 281 -25.25 -7.33 3.07
C ARG A 281 -25.35 -8.64 2.31
N LYS A 282 -26.53 -9.27 2.32
CA LYS A 282 -26.78 -10.43 1.43
C LYS A 282 -26.58 -9.95 -0.01
N LEU A 283 -25.56 -10.49 -0.68
CA LEU A 283 -25.39 -10.24 -2.10
C LEU A 283 -26.64 -10.76 -2.83
N PRO A 284 -27.17 -10.03 -3.82
CA PRO A 284 -28.27 -10.55 -4.64
C PRO A 284 -27.83 -11.89 -5.23
N LYS A 285 -28.70 -12.91 -5.08
CA LYS A 285 -28.46 -14.21 -5.74
C LYS A 285 -28.45 -13.95 -7.25
N LYS A 286 -27.31 -14.24 -7.88
CA LYS A 286 -27.19 -14.26 -9.34
C LYS A 286 -28.00 -15.41 -9.94
#